data_de9bd906126b505c2338e3991b14862a
#
_entry.id   de9bd906126b505c2338e3991b14862a
#
_cell.length_a   1.000
_cell.length_b   1.000
_cell.length_c   1.000
_cell.angle_alpha   90.00
_cell.angle_beta   90.00
_cell.angle_gamma   90.00
#
_symmetry.space_group_name_H-M   'P 1'
#
loop_
_entity.id
_entity.type
_entity.pdbx_description
1 polymer ?
#
loop_
_entity_poly.entity_id
_entity_poly.type
_entity_poly.pdbx_seq_one_letter_code
_entity_poly.pdbx_strand_id
1 'polypeptide(L)'
;TRRSSDLWAFGTPCHSWQAVTQGVMPLAHKMTLYIAKSLAAMGAELMVNAELLERAKQEHRRLVGPEGYVCPIPKGVKPRSMDSLHK
;
A
#
# COMPACT_ATOMS: atom_id res chain seq x y z
N THR A 1 -14.10 -1.03 1.01
CA THR A 1 -12.95 -0.57 1.81
C THR A 1 -12.53 0.80 1.31
N ARG A 2 -12.73 1.81 2.11
CA ARG A 2 -12.22 3.15 1.78
C ARG A 2 -10.69 3.11 1.83
N ARG A 3 -10.07 3.35 0.71
CA ARG A 3 -8.63 3.62 0.67
C ARG A 3 -8.42 5.04 1.19
N SER A 4 -7.80 5.16 2.34
CA SER A 4 -7.44 6.46 2.93
C SER A 4 -6.26 7.14 2.23
N SER A 5 -5.70 6.49 1.22
CA SER A 5 -4.50 6.92 0.50
C SER A 5 -4.74 7.34 -0.94
N ASP A 6 -5.99 7.55 -1.34
CA ASP A 6 -6.30 7.96 -2.70
C ASP A 6 -5.95 9.44 -2.93
N LEU A 7 -5.23 9.71 -4.00
CA LEU A 7 -4.83 11.05 -4.44
C LEU A 7 -5.87 11.70 -5.35
N TRP A 8 -6.89 10.96 -5.74
CA TRP A 8 -7.88 11.34 -6.73
C TRP A 8 -9.25 11.57 -6.11
N ALA A 9 -10.13 12.23 -6.86
CA ALA A 9 -11.50 12.37 -6.47
C ALA A 9 -12.20 11.00 -6.35
N PHE A 10 -13.17 10.92 -5.45
CA PHE A 10 -13.94 9.69 -5.26
C PHE A 10 -14.59 9.24 -6.57
N GLY A 11 -14.50 7.95 -6.86
CA GLY A 11 -15.04 7.36 -8.09
C GLY A 11 -14.12 7.44 -9.31
N THR A 12 -12.91 8.01 -9.19
CA THR A 12 -11.94 8.00 -10.27
C THR A 12 -11.49 6.57 -10.57
N PRO A 13 -11.61 6.08 -11.83
CA PRO A 13 -11.13 4.76 -12.19
C PRO A 13 -9.61 4.70 -12.11
N CYS A 14 -9.08 3.67 -11.46
CA CYS A 14 -7.65 3.38 -11.51
C CYS A 14 -7.24 3.01 -12.96
N HIS A 15 -5.97 3.23 -13.30
CA HIS A 15 -5.42 2.91 -14.62
C HIS A 15 -6.16 3.57 -15.78
N SER A 16 -6.56 4.83 -15.59
CA SER A 16 -7.30 5.64 -16.55
C SER A 16 -6.59 6.97 -16.82
N TRP A 17 -6.94 7.61 -17.95
CA TRP A 17 -6.44 8.95 -18.24
C TRP A 17 -6.91 9.99 -17.20
N GLN A 18 -8.08 9.77 -16.58
CA GLN A 18 -8.60 10.60 -15.50
C GLN A 18 -7.68 10.57 -14.28
N ALA A 19 -7.18 9.40 -13.90
CA ALA A 19 -6.24 9.25 -12.81
C ALA A 19 -4.91 9.98 -13.10
N VAL A 20 -4.40 9.84 -14.32
CA VAL A 20 -3.16 10.53 -14.76
C VAL A 20 -3.34 12.04 -14.71
N THR A 21 -4.43 12.56 -15.24
CA THR A 21 -4.74 14.00 -15.24
C THR A 21 -4.87 14.54 -13.82
N GLN A 22 -5.57 13.84 -12.95
CA GLN A 22 -5.75 14.28 -11.57
C GLN A 22 -4.45 14.22 -10.76
N GLY A 23 -3.52 13.33 -11.10
CA GLY A 23 -2.22 13.19 -10.43
C GLY A 23 -1.34 14.44 -10.48
N VAL A 24 -1.54 15.32 -11.43
CA VAL A 24 -0.79 16.60 -11.57
C VAL A 24 -1.56 17.81 -11.05
N MET A 25 -2.77 17.62 -10.56
CA MET A 25 -3.60 18.71 -10.04
C MET A 25 -3.20 19.11 -8.61
N PRO A 26 -3.49 20.36 -8.20
CA PRO A 26 -3.19 20.85 -6.85
C PRO A 26 -3.75 19.97 -5.73
N LEU A 27 -4.94 19.37 -5.94
CA LEU A 27 -5.53 18.44 -4.98
C LEU A 27 -4.64 17.22 -4.74
N ALA A 28 -4.11 16.62 -5.79
CA ALA A 28 -3.23 15.45 -5.68
C ALA A 28 -1.94 15.79 -4.91
N HIS A 29 -1.34 16.94 -5.18
CA HIS A 29 -0.16 17.41 -4.45
C HIS A 29 -0.46 17.62 -2.96
N LYS A 30 -1.59 18.27 -2.65
CA LYS A 30 -2.04 18.47 -1.27
C LYS A 30 -2.28 17.13 -0.56
N MET A 31 -2.95 16.20 -1.22
CA MET A 31 -3.23 14.87 -0.67
C MET A 31 -1.95 14.04 -0.49
N THR A 32 -1.00 14.16 -1.39
CA THR A 32 0.33 13.51 -1.24
C THR A 32 1.01 13.92 0.05
N LEU A 33 1.06 15.22 0.34
CA LEU A 33 1.63 15.73 1.58
C LEU A 33 0.85 15.30 2.82
N TYR A 34 -0.47 15.29 2.73
CA TYR A 34 -1.33 14.83 3.82
C TYR A 34 -1.08 13.35 4.13
N ILE A 35 -1.04 12.51 3.11
CA ILE A 35 -0.80 11.06 3.25
C ILE A 35 0.61 10.81 3.78
N ALA A 36 1.61 11.52 3.27
CA ALA A 36 2.99 11.39 3.76
C ALA A 36 3.09 11.70 5.26
N LYS A 37 2.45 12.77 5.72
CA LYS A 37 2.38 13.11 7.14
C LYS A 37 1.66 12.05 7.97
N SER A 38 0.54 11.54 7.47
CA SER A 38 -0.25 10.50 8.15
C SER A 38 0.55 9.20 8.27
N LEU A 39 1.25 8.78 7.23
CA LEU A 39 2.12 7.59 7.26
C LEU A 39 3.30 7.78 8.20
N ALA A 40 3.93 8.95 8.21
CA ALA A 40 5.03 9.25 9.12
C ALA A 40 4.58 9.24 10.58
N ALA A 41 3.43 9.83 10.89
CA ALA A 41 2.86 9.82 12.23
C ALA A 41 2.51 8.40 12.69
N MET A 42 1.90 7.61 11.81
CA MET A 42 1.57 6.21 12.09
C MET A 42 2.83 5.36 12.31
N GLY A 43 3.85 5.54 11.49
CA GLY A 43 5.14 4.88 11.65
C GLY A 43 5.83 5.23 12.97
N ALA A 44 5.86 6.51 13.31
CA ALA A 44 6.43 6.98 14.58
C ALA A 44 5.69 6.39 15.78
N GLU A 45 4.36 6.35 15.73
CA GLU A 45 3.57 5.76 16.83
C GLU A 45 3.83 4.26 16.98
N LEU A 46 3.92 3.52 15.89
CA LEU A 46 4.25 2.08 15.94
C LEU A 46 5.66 1.82 16.49
N MET A 47 6.59 2.75 16.33
CA MET A 47 7.96 2.64 16.86
C MET A 47 8.01 2.86 18.38
N VAL A 48 7.16 3.71 18.93
CA VAL A 48 7.20 4.08 20.35
C VAL A 48 6.11 3.40 21.19
N ASN A 49 5.08 2.87 20.55
CA ASN A 49 3.94 2.23 21.23
C ASN A 49 3.95 0.72 21.00
N ALA A 50 4.64 -0.01 21.86
CA ALA A 50 4.78 -1.47 21.76
C ALA A 50 3.43 -2.20 21.85
N GLU A 51 2.47 -1.68 22.63
CA GLU A 51 1.14 -2.28 22.75
C GLU A 51 0.37 -2.19 21.41
N LEU A 52 0.40 -1.03 20.76
CA LEU A 52 -0.23 -0.84 19.46
C LEU A 52 0.38 -1.77 18.41
N LEU A 53 1.71 -1.90 18.39
CA LEU A 53 2.42 -2.81 17.49
C LEU A 53 2.01 -4.26 17.72
N GLU A 54 1.91 -4.70 18.98
CA GLU A 54 1.51 -6.08 19.27
C GLU A 54 0.05 -6.34 18.89
N ARG A 55 -0.85 -5.40 19.13
CA ARG A 55 -2.25 -5.50 18.64
C ARG A 55 -2.33 -5.62 17.13
N ALA A 56 -1.54 -4.86 16.40
CA ALA A 56 -1.47 -4.95 14.93
C ALA A 56 -0.97 -6.33 14.47
N LYS A 57 0.05 -6.88 15.14
CA LYS A 57 0.55 -8.23 14.86
C LYS A 57 -0.48 -9.31 15.19
N GLN A 58 -1.22 -9.17 16.27
CA GLN A 58 -2.29 -10.09 16.64
C GLN A 58 -3.41 -10.09 15.59
N GLU A 59 -3.83 -8.92 15.14
CA GLU A 59 -4.84 -8.79 14.10
C GLU A 59 -4.36 -9.39 12.77
N HIS A 60 -3.11 -9.16 12.40
CA HIS A 60 -2.51 -9.79 11.23
C HIS A 60 -2.53 -11.32 11.34
N ARG A 61 -2.10 -11.88 12.47
CA ARG A 61 -2.15 -13.34 12.71
C ARG A 61 -3.58 -13.88 12.63
N ARG A 62 -4.55 -13.16 13.17
CA ARG A 62 -5.97 -13.54 13.11
C ARG A 62 -6.48 -13.59 11.67
N LEU A 63 -6.13 -12.59 10.85
CA LEU A 63 -6.58 -12.50 9.45
C LEU A 63 -5.91 -13.53 8.55
N VAL A 64 -4.66 -13.83 8.78
CA VAL A 64 -3.92 -14.87 8.03
C VAL A 64 -4.41 -16.27 8.37
N GLY A 65 -4.88 -16.48 9.60
CA GLY A 65 -5.37 -17.76 10.08
C GLY A 65 -4.27 -18.75 10.50
N PRO A 66 -4.67 -19.94 10.99
CA PRO A 66 -3.75 -20.92 11.57
C PRO A 66 -2.78 -21.53 10.56
N GLU A 67 -3.14 -21.57 9.29
CA GLU A 67 -2.30 -22.17 8.23
C GLU A 67 -1.17 -21.24 7.79
N GLY A 68 -1.20 -19.96 8.21
CA GLY A 68 -0.23 -18.97 7.83
C GLY A 68 -0.36 -18.52 6.37
N TYR A 69 0.63 -17.75 5.92
CA TYR A 69 0.66 -17.24 4.55
C TYR A 69 1.07 -18.33 3.56
N VAL A 70 0.23 -18.54 2.55
CA VAL A 70 0.52 -19.43 1.42
C VAL A 70 0.84 -18.58 0.20
N CYS A 71 2.07 -18.68 -0.29
CA CYS A 71 2.47 -17.95 -1.50
C CYS A 71 1.77 -18.52 -2.74
N PRO A 72 1.05 -17.69 -3.52
CA PRO A 72 0.37 -18.15 -4.73
C PRO A 72 1.33 -18.43 -5.90
N ILE A 73 2.59 -18.00 -5.78
CA ILE A 73 3.60 -18.23 -6.81
C ILE A 73 4.16 -19.65 -6.64
N PRO A 74 4.11 -20.52 -7.67
CA PRO A 74 4.66 -21.86 -7.59
C PRO A 74 6.14 -21.87 -7.20
N LYS A 75 6.56 -22.89 -6.44
CA LYS A 75 7.97 -23.07 -6.08
C LYS A 75 8.81 -23.20 -7.34
N GLY A 76 9.94 -22.49 -7.38
CA GLY A 76 10.87 -22.51 -8.52
C GLY A 76 10.65 -21.44 -9.57
N VAL A 77 9.53 -20.71 -9.54
CA VAL A 77 9.34 -19.54 -10.38
C VAL A 77 10.21 -18.39 -9.87
N LYS A 78 11.13 -17.92 -10.70
CA LYS A 78 12.00 -16.79 -10.41
C LYS A 78 11.57 -15.55 -11.19
N PRO A 79 11.81 -14.34 -10.68
CA PRO A 79 11.60 -13.12 -11.44
C PRO A 79 12.42 -13.17 -12.74
N ARG A 80 11.86 -12.62 -13.80
CA ARG A 80 12.63 -12.47 -15.05
C ARG A 80 13.76 -11.49 -14.84
N SER A 81 14.93 -11.82 -15.36
CA SER A 81 16.04 -10.87 -15.43
C SER A 81 15.68 -9.72 -16.35
N MET A 82 16.12 -8.49 -16.02
CA MET A 82 15.93 -7.32 -16.88
C MET A 82 16.54 -7.53 -18.26
N ASP A 83 17.65 -8.26 -18.36
CA ASP A 83 18.31 -8.59 -19.64
C ASP A 83 17.43 -9.45 -20.56
N SER A 84 16.46 -10.20 -20.00
CA SER A 84 15.53 -11.01 -20.78
C SER A 84 14.37 -10.22 -21.39
N LEU A 85 14.17 -8.96 -20.96
CA LEU A 85 13.10 -8.09 -21.44
C LEU A 85 13.50 -7.29 -22.68
N HIS A 86 14.77 -7.31 -23.08
CA HIS A 86 15.31 -6.58 -24.22
C HIS A 86 15.60 -7.48 -25.45
N LYS A 87 15.03 -8.69 -25.46
CA LYS A 87 15.12 -9.60 -26.61
C LYS A 87 13.83 -9.61 -27.39
#